data_6074e56a54b2291847f5cd14abdddef6
#
_entry.id   6074e56a54b2291847f5cd14abdddef6
#
_cell.length_a   1.000
_cell.length_b   1.000
_cell.length_c   1.000
_cell.angle_alpha   90.00
_cell.angle_beta   90.00
_cell.angle_gamma   90.00
#
_symmetry.space_group_name_H-M   'P 1'
#
loop_
_entity.id
_entity.type
_entity.pdbx_description
1 polymer ?
#
loop_
_entity_poly.entity_id
_entity_poly.type
_entity_poly.pdbx_seq_one_letter_code
_entity_poly.pdbx_strand_id
1 'polypeptide(L)'
;MKPETKAANFTTPFLLSLFALVIIRRAWISDDAYITFRTIDNLLHGYGLVWNVGERVQTYTHPLWMLLLTGAYTLTREIHFTCLVVSILISLAAITIFATRLPRSSVACSFGLLALTLSKAFVDYSTSGLENPLSHLVLVIFSLIFLSPTTTQKHFWLSFLTSLLLLTRLDFALILAPAILLLLIQDHSKRAIRDLILGGIPLLVWEGFSLFYYGFPLPNTFYAKLDTGIPQAELTRQGLQFLLNAVEFDPLTLLLILAGVLSAFTLRSRQSSALAVGILLYLAYIVRIGGDFMAGRFLTVPLLLAVILLTQLDFNTLPTAQTLIILGMTIAAGLSAPHATLNFRDTDTLQIPSEHVDHRGISDERLNYAPYTAPLALPRDAQPPTHVWAWQGIRDAGKNRERITKFGIGYYGFNAGPGIYIIDQLALADPLLARLPAARDIHWRVGHYIRVIPAGYERTLESGTNALRDPNLALYYDKLSLITRGPLFSKTRLIEIFKMNLGYYDDLIDWDKYRYPEMVHLSLNENLTHPKSPDLLWDDPENTLFGDSGIEIRLEESSHARWLEISLSSDDDFLVLFLLGDKEIARQKIRAPQYPEGGTAIHQVFVPSKTQETGFDSFRILPVYGENFSLGHVLILAP
;
A
#
# COMPACT_ATOMS: atom_id res chain seq x y z
N MET A 1 -37.19 29.75 27.23
CA MET A 1 -36.80 28.40 26.74
C MET A 1 -37.65 27.38 27.48
N LYS A 2 -38.65 26.80 26.81
CA LYS A 2 -39.40 25.67 27.35
C LYS A 2 -38.51 24.42 27.32
N PRO A 3 -38.49 23.57 28.32
CA PRO A 3 -37.79 22.30 28.24
C PRO A 3 -38.53 21.43 27.23
N GLU A 4 -37.92 21.22 26.06
CA GLU A 4 -38.34 20.14 25.17
C GLU A 4 -38.18 18.84 25.94
N THR A 5 -39.28 18.18 26.21
CA THR A 5 -39.33 16.81 26.70
C THR A 5 -38.56 15.97 25.69
N LYS A 6 -37.35 15.51 26.07
CA LYS A 6 -36.58 14.50 25.33
C LYS A 6 -37.44 13.25 25.24
N ALA A 7 -38.27 13.14 24.19
CA ALA A 7 -38.73 11.83 23.74
C ALA A 7 -37.47 10.99 23.54
N ALA A 8 -37.39 9.86 24.23
CA ALA A 8 -36.23 8.96 24.12
C ALA A 8 -36.05 8.63 22.65
N ASN A 9 -34.98 9.14 22.07
CA ASN A 9 -34.73 9.03 20.64
C ASN A 9 -34.19 7.60 20.39
N PHE A 10 -35.10 6.63 20.23
CA PHE A 10 -34.76 5.20 20.00
C PHE A 10 -33.95 4.95 18.75
N THR A 11 -33.89 5.91 17.81
CA THR A 11 -33.20 5.76 16.52
C THR A 11 -31.69 5.59 16.70
N THR A 12 -31.03 6.40 17.52
CA THR A 12 -29.58 6.32 17.74
C THR A 12 -29.15 4.99 18.36
N PRO A 13 -29.75 4.51 19.48
CA PRO A 13 -29.43 3.20 20.03
C PRO A 13 -29.70 2.06 19.05
N PHE A 14 -30.79 2.14 18.28
CA PHE A 14 -31.11 1.14 17.25
C PHE A 14 -30.02 1.07 16.17
N LEU A 15 -29.59 2.22 15.61
CA LEU A 15 -28.56 2.27 14.58
C LEU A 15 -27.18 1.86 15.11
N LEU A 16 -26.85 2.17 16.36
CA LEU A 16 -25.64 1.67 17.01
C LEU A 16 -25.67 0.14 17.18
N SER A 17 -26.82 -0.41 17.56
CA SER A 17 -27.00 -1.87 17.65
C SER A 17 -26.93 -2.54 16.28
N LEU A 18 -27.50 -1.90 15.26
CA LEU A 18 -27.39 -2.39 13.88
C LEU A 18 -25.94 -2.39 13.41
N PHE A 19 -25.19 -1.31 13.65
CA PHE A 19 -23.75 -1.27 13.32
C PHE A 19 -22.98 -2.38 14.05
N ALA A 20 -23.22 -2.55 15.36
CA ALA A 20 -22.59 -3.62 16.13
C ALA A 20 -22.89 -5.01 15.56
N LEU A 21 -24.16 -5.29 15.22
CA LEU A 21 -24.56 -6.55 14.59
C LEU A 21 -23.83 -6.76 13.27
N VAL A 22 -23.74 -5.72 12.43
CA VAL A 22 -23.12 -5.81 11.11
C VAL A 22 -21.62 -6.10 11.23
N ILE A 23 -20.86 -5.36 12.07
CA ILE A 23 -19.42 -5.60 12.19
C ILE A 23 -19.11 -6.95 12.83
N ILE A 24 -19.92 -7.44 13.77
CA ILE A 24 -19.75 -8.78 14.38
C ILE A 24 -20.00 -9.87 13.32
N ARG A 25 -21.04 -9.74 12.53
CA ARG A 25 -21.37 -10.72 11.49
C ARG A 25 -20.38 -10.71 10.32
N ARG A 26 -19.77 -9.60 10.05
CA ARG A 26 -18.80 -9.43 8.96
C ARG A 26 -17.35 -9.49 9.43
N ALA A 27 -17.10 -9.87 10.70
CA ALA A 27 -15.77 -9.94 11.29
C ALA A 27 -14.87 -10.96 10.57
N TRP A 28 -13.62 -10.56 10.31
CA TRP A 28 -12.62 -11.36 9.61
C TRP A 28 -11.21 -10.82 9.90
N ILE A 29 -10.17 -11.59 9.56
CA ILE A 29 -8.77 -11.16 9.68
C ILE A 29 -8.03 -11.44 8.37
N SER A 30 -7.25 -10.45 7.90
CA SER A 30 -6.42 -10.54 6.69
C SER A 30 -5.13 -11.34 6.92
N ASP A 31 -4.52 -11.83 5.83
CA ASP A 31 -3.17 -12.40 5.86
C ASP A 31 -2.14 -11.39 6.39
N ASP A 32 -2.20 -10.13 5.94
CA ASP A 32 -1.28 -9.06 6.36
C ASP A 32 -1.26 -8.83 7.88
N ALA A 33 -2.37 -9.05 8.58
CA ALA A 33 -2.41 -8.92 10.04
C ALA A 33 -1.45 -9.91 10.72
N TYR A 34 -1.31 -11.10 10.16
CA TYR A 34 -0.43 -12.15 10.70
C TYR A 34 1.06 -11.85 10.53
N ILE A 35 1.43 -10.94 9.60
CA ILE A 35 2.79 -10.40 9.54
C ILE A 35 3.12 -9.69 10.87
N THR A 36 2.19 -8.87 11.35
CA THR A 36 2.34 -8.20 12.66
C THR A 36 2.26 -9.19 13.82
N PHE A 37 1.37 -10.17 13.76
CA PHE A 37 1.20 -11.19 14.81
C PHE A 37 2.47 -12.01 15.01
N ARG A 38 3.19 -12.38 13.95
CA ARG A 38 4.48 -13.07 14.07
C ARG A 38 5.50 -12.21 14.83
N THR A 39 5.55 -10.91 14.58
CA THR A 39 6.45 -10.00 15.30
C THR A 39 6.07 -9.89 16.79
N ILE A 40 4.78 -9.83 17.11
CA ILE A 40 4.26 -9.79 18.48
C ILE A 40 4.61 -11.09 19.21
N ASP A 41 4.38 -12.22 18.56
CA ASP A 41 4.66 -13.54 19.11
C ASP A 41 6.15 -13.73 19.41
N ASN A 42 7.02 -13.36 18.47
CA ASN A 42 8.47 -13.36 18.65
C ASN A 42 8.91 -12.48 19.81
N LEU A 43 8.31 -11.30 19.98
CA LEU A 43 8.61 -10.40 21.10
C LEU A 43 8.28 -11.06 22.45
N LEU A 44 7.10 -11.66 22.57
CA LEU A 44 6.64 -12.27 23.83
C LEU A 44 7.36 -13.58 24.17
N HIS A 45 7.93 -14.25 23.17
CA HIS A 45 8.77 -15.44 23.38
C HIS A 45 10.27 -15.11 23.57
N GLY A 46 10.62 -13.82 23.68
CA GLY A 46 11.99 -13.39 24.00
C GLY A 46 12.94 -13.31 22.80
N TYR A 47 12.47 -13.51 21.57
CA TYR A 47 13.29 -13.36 20.36
C TYR A 47 13.52 -11.89 19.96
N GLY A 48 12.84 -10.96 20.63
CA GLY A 48 12.89 -9.52 20.33
C GLY A 48 11.81 -9.07 19.37
N LEU A 49 11.80 -7.76 19.11
CA LEU A 49 10.83 -7.14 18.19
C LEU A 49 11.29 -7.35 16.73
N VAL A 50 11.22 -8.59 16.27
CA VAL A 50 11.76 -9.06 14.98
C VAL A 50 10.77 -9.97 14.26
N TRP A 51 10.84 -9.99 12.94
CA TRP A 51 10.01 -10.90 12.13
C TRP A 51 10.73 -12.22 11.83
N ASN A 52 11.95 -12.18 11.29
CA ASN A 52 12.89 -13.29 11.28
C ASN A 52 13.81 -13.18 12.49
N VAL A 53 13.99 -14.29 13.21
CA VAL A 53 14.84 -14.31 14.42
C VAL A 53 16.30 -13.98 14.05
N GLY A 54 16.91 -13.08 14.82
CA GLY A 54 18.29 -12.63 14.60
C GLY A 54 18.45 -11.46 13.63
N GLU A 55 17.34 -10.93 13.05
CA GLU A 55 17.39 -9.81 12.14
C GLU A 55 16.33 -8.75 12.51
N ARG A 56 16.79 -7.54 12.79
CA ARG A 56 15.93 -6.41 13.19
C ARG A 56 15.39 -5.70 11.96
N VAL A 57 14.16 -6.04 11.57
CA VAL A 57 13.43 -5.43 10.46
C VAL A 57 12.03 -5.04 10.92
N GLN A 58 11.66 -3.78 10.74
CA GLN A 58 10.30 -3.31 11.01
C GLN A 58 9.38 -3.67 9.85
N THR A 59 8.61 -4.75 9.98
CA THR A 59 7.71 -5.25 8.95
C THR A 59 6.31 -4.61 8.99
N TYR A 60 5.96 -3.97 10.08
CA TYR A 60 4.65 -3.33 10.30
C TYR A 60 4.74 -1.80 10.17
N THR A 61 3.68 -1.20 9.63
CA THR A 61 3.56 0.26 9.41
C THR A 61 2.82 0.97 10.55
N HIS A 62 2.33 0.23 11.54
CA HIS A 62 1.38 0.66 12.57
C HIS A 62 1.86 0.31 13.99
N PRO A 63 2.95 0.93 14.47
CA PRO A 63 3.54 0.58 15.76
C PRO A 63 2.56 0.71 16.94
N LEU A 64 1.68 1.70 16.94
CA LEU A 64 0.70 1.87 18.02
C LEU A 64 -0.30 0.70 18.08
N TRP A 65 -0.76 0.22 16.93
CA TRP A 65 -1.63 -0.95 16.84
C TRP A 65 -0.92 -2.22 17.30
N MET A 66 0.32 -2.41 16.85
CA MET A 66 1.18 -3.53 17.26
C MET A 66 1.37 -3.54 18.79
N LEU A 67 1.70 -2.41 19.41
CA LEU A 67 1.87 -2.29 20.87
C LEU A 67 0.57 -2.58 21.63
N LEU A 68 -0.56 -2.08 21.14
CA LEU A 68 -1.87 -2.33 21.74
C LEU A 68 -2.21 -3.83 21.72
N LEU A 69 -2.03 -4.48 20.56
CA LEU A 69 -2.26 -5.92 20.43
C LEU A 69 -1.27 -6.74 21.26
N THR A 70 -0.01 -6.30 21.37
CA THR A 70 0.98 -6.95 22.26
C THR A 70 0.48 -6.96 23.71
N GLY A 71 -0.02 -5.81 24.20
CA GLY A 71 -0.58 -5.72 25.55
C GLY A 71 -1.80 -6.63 25.74
N ALA A 72 -2.71 -6.68 24.79
CA ALA A 72 -3.90 -7.54 24.85
C ALA A 72 -3.52 -9.03 24.77
N TYR A 73 -2.63 -9.41 23.84
CA TYR A 73 -2.16 -10.79 23.66
C TYR A 73 -1.39 -11.30 24.89
N THR A 74 -0.66 -10.44 25.60
CA THR A 74 0.01 -10.83 26.85
C THR A 74 -0.98 -11.38 27.88
N LEU A 75 -2.21 -10.89 27.89
CA LEU A 75 -3.26 -11.32 28.82
C LEU A 75 -3.98 -12.60 28.36
N THR A 76 -4.27 -12.69 27.06
CA THR A 76 -5.15 -13.75 26.51
C THR A 76 -4.39 -14.97 26.01
N ARG A 77 -3.14 -14.79 25.58
CA ARG A 77 -2.30 -15.81 24.94
C ARG A 77 -2.91 -16.42 23.68
N GLU A 78 -3.90 -15.76 23.10
CA GLU A 78 -4.54 -16.12 21.85
C GLU A 78 -4.73 -14.86 21.01
N ILE A 79 -4.12 -14.78 19.81
CA ILE A 79 -4.02 -13.52 19.06
C ILE A 79 -5.20 -13.27 18.13
N HIS A 80 -5.77 -14.32 17.52
CA HIS A 80 -6.80 -14.17 16.49
C HIS A 80 -8.09 -13.55 17.06
N PHE A 81 -8.71 -14.22 18.06
CA PHE A 81 -9.93 -13.71 18.68
C PHE A 81 -9.69 -12.45 19.51
N THR A 82 -8.50 -12.32 20.11
CA THR A 82 -8.09 -11.10 20.81
C THR A 82 -8.10 -9.91 19.86
N CYS A 83 -7.51 -10.04 18.68
CA CYS A 83 -7.51 -8.99 17.67
C CYS A 83 -8.92 -8.63 17.20
N LEU A 84 -9.79 -9.62 16.96
CA LEU A 84 -11.19 -9.39 16.60
C LEU A 84 -11.95 -8.63 17.69
N VAL A 85 -11.85 -9.06 18.94
CA VAL A 85 -12.53 -8.42 20.08
C VAL A 85 -12.05 -7.00 20.27
N VAL A 86 -10.73 -6.76 20.25
CA VAL A 86 -10.14 -5.43 20.36
C VAL A 86 -10.61 -4.53 19.22
N SER A 87 -10.61 -5.04 17.97
CA SER A 87 -11.09 -4.29 16.80
C SER A 87 -12.56 -3.90 16.92
N ILE A 88 -13.42 -4.84 17.33
CA ILE A 88 -14.86 -4.59 17.53
C ILE A 88 -15.07 -3.54 18.63
N LEU A 89 -14.43 -3.69 19.78
CA LEU A 89 -14.59 -2.76 20.92
C LEU A 89 -14.14 -1.35 20.55
N ILE A 90 -13.01 -1.20 19.86
CA ILE A 90 -12.50 0.10 19.42
C ILE A 90 -13.41 0.71 18.35
N SER A 91 -13.91 -0.07 17.39
CA SER A 91 -14.84 0.40 16.38
C SER A 91 -16.15 0.88 17.00
N LEU A 92 -16.69 0.13 17.97
CA LEU A 92 -17.89 0.54 18.71
C LEU A 92 -17.65 1.81 19.53
N ALA A 93 -16.50 1.95 20.18
CA ALA A 93 -16.13 3.16 20.90
C ALA A 93 -16.05 4.37 19.95
N ALA A 94 -15.40 4.22 18.79
CA ALA A 94 -15.28 5.26 17.78
C ALA A 94 -16.66 5.76 17.31
N ILE A 95 -17.54 4.82 16.94
CA ILE A 95 -18.88 5.14 16.42
C ILE A 95 -19.80 5.69 17.52
N THR A 96 -19.67 5.23 18.76
CA THR A 96 -20.42 5.76 19.90
C THR A 96 -20.02 7.21 20.21
N ILE A 97 -18.71 7.51 20.24
CA ILE A 97 -18.23 8.90 20.44
C ILE A 97 -18.67 9.77 19.27
N PHE A 98 -18.52 9.28 18.03
CA PHE A 98 -19.03 9.97 16.85
C PHE A 98 -20.51 10.33 17.02
N ALA A 99 -21.38 9.34 17.24
CA ALA A 99 -22.82 9.52 17.30
C ALA A 99 -23.29 10.46 18.42
N THR A 100 -22.60 10.44 19.57
CA THR A 100 -23.00 11.20 20.75
C THR A 100 -22.43 12.62 20.81
N ARG A 101 -21.36 12.92 20.06
CA ARG A 101 -20.58 14.15 20.25
C ARG A 101 -20.40 15.01 19.00
N LEU A 102 -20.45 14.45 17.79
CA LEU A 102 -20.10 15.17 16.56
C LEU A 102 -21.31 15.69 15.78
N PRO A 103 -22.40 14.93 15.55
CA PRO A 103 -23.52 15.40 14.74
C PRO A 103 -24.27 16.59 15.38
N ARG A 104 -24.67 17.55 14.56
CA ARG A 104 -25.41 18.73 15.00
C ARG A 104 -26.89 18.48 15.37
N SER A 105 -27.47 17.41 14.81
CA SER A 105 -28.86 17.04 15.03
C SER A 105 -29.06 15.53 15.06
N SER A 106 -30.22 15.07 15.55
CA SER A 106 -30.57 13.64 15.51
C SER A 106 -30.69 13.10 14.10
N VAL A 107 -31.13 13.92 13.15
CA VAL A 107 -31.20 13.54 11.72
C VAL A 107 -29.80 13.38 11.14
N ALA A 108 -28.88 14.33 11.42
CA ALA A 108 -27.49 14.23 11.03
C ALA A 108 -26.81 13.00 11.64
N CYS A 109 -27.11 12.67 12.90
CA CYS A 109 -26.63 11.46 13.57
C CYS A 109 -27.11 10.20 12.84
N SER A 110 -28.41 10.11 12.55
CA SER A 110 -29.00 8.96 11.83
C SER A 110 -28.40 8.81 10.44
N PHE A 111 -28.23 9.91 9.70
CA PHE A 111 -27.55 9.93 8.40
C PHE A 111 -26.12 9.38 8.52
N GLY A 112 -25.33 9.92 9.44
CA GLY A 112 -23.93 9.51 9.61
C GLY A 112 -23.79 8.03 10.02
N LEU A 113 -24.63 7.55 10.94
CA LEU A 113 -24.64 6.13 11.34
C LEU A 113 -25.04 5.21 10.18
N LEU A 114 -26.08 5.57 9.42
CA LEU A 114 -26.48 4.82 8.23
C LEU A 114 -25.38 4.81 7.17
N ALA A 115 -24.78 5.96 6.89
CA ALA A 115 -23.69 6.09 5.93
C ALA A 115 -22.51 5.18 6.27
N LEU A 116 -22.04 5.17 7.52
CA LEU A 116 -20.93 4.34 7.97
C LEU A 116 -21.31 2.85 8.05
N THR A 117 -22.56 2.51 8.43
CA THR A 117 -23.03 1.12 8.48
C THR A 117 -23.19 0.52 7.10
N LEU A 118 -23.58 1.32 6.11
CA LEU A 118 -23.82 0.88 4.73
C LEU A 118 -22.56 0.93 3.85
N SER A 119 -21.51 1.67 4.23
CA SER A 119 -20.24 1.64 3.52
C SER A 119 -19.56 0.28 3.72
N LYS A 120 -19.37 -0.45 2.62
CA LYS A 120 -18.69 -1.74 2.62
C LYS A 120 -17.22 -1.57 3.06
N ALA A 121 -16.53 -0.57 2.53
CA ALA A 121 -15.16 -0.27 2.91
C ALA A 121 -15.02 -0.03 4.42
N PHE A 122 -15.88 0.80 5.03
CA PHE A 122 -15.80 1.11 6.45
C PHE A 122 -16.05 -0.12 7.32
N VAL A 123 -17.07 -0.90 7.01
CA VAL A 123 -17.45 -2.10 7.77
C VAL A 123 -16.39 -3.19 7.65
N ASP A 124 -15.94 -3.51 6.44
CA ASP A 124 -14.98 -4.59 6.20
C ASP A 124 -13.65 -4.32 6.92
N TYR A 125 -13.16 -3.07 6.94
CA TYR A 125 -11.95 -2.71 7.67
C TYR A 125 -12.15 -2.31 9.13
N SER A 126 -13.35 -2.48 9.68
CA SER A 126 -13.58 -2.36 11.13
C SER A 126 -13.09 -3.57 11.93
N THR A 127 -12.73 -4.70 11.28
CA THR A 127 -12.30 -5.92 11.97
C THR A 127 -11.19 -6.70 11.26
N SER A 128 -10.64 -6.20 10.17
CA SER A 128 -9.65 -6.88 9.30
C SER A 128 -8.34 -7.32 9.98
N GLY A 129 -8.16 -7.00 11.25
CA GLY A 129 -6.91 -7.24 11.99
C GLY A 129 -5.87 -6.13 11.81
N LEU A 130 -6.16 -5.15 10.94
CA LEU A 130 -5.30 -4.02 10.64
C LEU A 130 -5.65 -2.81 11.53
N GLU A 131 -4.90 -1.74 11.41
CA GLU A 131 -4.91 -0.53 12.25
C GLU A 131 -6.15 0.37 12.12
N ASN A 132 -7.01 0.12 11.12
CA ASN A 132 -8.15 0.99 10.79
C ASN A 132 -9.08 1.30 11.98
N PRO A 133 -9.47 0.35 12.85
CA PRO A 133 -10.30 0.66 14.03
C PRO A 133 -9.69 1.71 14.93
N LEU A 134 -8.39 1.60 15.21
CA LEU A 134 -7.67 2.53 16.08
C LEU A 134 -7.54 3.90 15.42
N SER A 135 -7.24 3.92 14.12
CA SER A 135 -7.20 5.15 13.33
C SER A 135 -8.54 5.89 13.36
N HIS A 136 -9.65 5.17 13.22
CA HIS A 136 -11.00 5.73 13.28
C HIS A 136 -11.28 6.35 14.66
N LEU A 137 -10.96 5.65 15.76
CA LEU A 137 -11.18 6.15 17.11
C LEU A 137 -10.39 7.44 17.36
N VAL A 138 -9.08 7.43 17.07
CA VAL A 138 -8.22 8.60 17.31
C VAL A 138 -8.65 9.77 16.42
N LEU A 139 -9.07 9.51 15.18
CA LEU A 139 -9.54 10.53 14.25
C LEU A 139 -10.86 11.18 14.70
N VAL A 140 -11.78 10.39 15.26
CA VAL A 140 -13.04 10.91 15.85
C VAL A 140 -12.73 11.84 17.02
N ILE A 141 -11.81 11.45 17.92
CA ILE A 141 -11.40 12.29 19.05
C ILE A 141 -10.66 13.55 18.56
N PHE A 142 -9.76 13.41 17.57
CA PHE A 142 -9.11 14.56 16.93
C PHE A 142 -10.12 15.55 16.36
N SER A 143 -11.09 15.05 15.59
CA SER A 143 -12.11 15.87 14.95
C SER A 143 -13.00 16.57 15.98
N LEU A 144 -13.36 15.90 17.07
CA LEU A 144 -14.12 16.47 18.17
C LEU A 144 -13.40 17.68 18.79
N ILE A 145 -12.11 17.55 19.08
CA ILE A 145 -11.30 18.64 19.64
C ILE A 145 -11.06 19.74 18.60
N PHE A 146 -10.77 19.35 17.36
CA PHE A 146 -10.47 20.30 16.29
C PHE A 146 -11.65 21.21 15.95
N LEU A 147 -12.85 20.64 15.86
CA LEU A 147 -14.08 21.38 15.54
C LEU A 147 -14.65 22.16 16.74
N SER A 148 -14.22 21.83 17.96
CA SER A 148 -14.66 22.57 19.17
C SER A 148 -14.12 24.01 19.18
N PRO A 149 -14.91 25.01 19.61
CA PRO A 149 -14.50 26.41 19.58
C PRO A 149 -13.36 26.73 20.54
N THR A 150 -13.38 26.17 21.73
CA THR A 150 -12.33 26.36 22.74
C THR A 150 -12.10 25.07 23.52
N THR A 151 -10.84 24.65 23.60
CA THR A 151 -10.39 23.54 24.43
C THR A 151 -9.09 23.97 25.11
N THR A 152 -9.01 23.83 26.43
CA THR A 152 -7.76 24.09 27.14
C THR A 152 -6.67 23.18 26.58
N GLN A 153 -5.49 23.73 26.28
CA GLN A 153 -4.35 23.01 25.69
C GLN A 153 -4.67 22.37 24.33
N LYS A 154 -5.50 23.03 23.50
CA LYS A 154 -5.92 22.49 22.19
C LYS A 154 -4.74 22.09 21.30
N HIS A 155 -3.66 22.90 21.25
CA HIS A 155 -2.45 22.62 20.47
C HIS A 155 -1.78 21.33 20.93
N PHE A 156 -1.65 21.12 22.25
CA PHE A 156 -1.08 19.89 22.81
C PHE A 156 -1.88 18.65 22.40
N TRP A 157 -3.20 18.68 22.67
CA TRP A 157 -4.03 17.50 22.40
C TRP A 157 -4.14 17.17 20.92
N LEU A 158 -4.23 18.17 20.03
CA LEU A 158 -4.27 17.90 18.59
C LEU A 158 -2.94 17.40 18.06
N SER A 159 -1.81 17.90 18.55
CA SER A 159 -0.50 17.37 18.21
C SER A 159 -0.30 15.95 18.76
N PHE A 160 -0.75 15.68 19.98
CA PHE A 160 -0.67 14.35 20.58
C PHE A 160 -1.50 13.32 19.78
N LEU A 161 -2.73 13.65 19.43
CA LEU A 161 -3.58 12.79 18.61
C LEU A 161 -3.05 12.63 17.18
N THR A 162 -2.45 13.68 16.62
CA THR A 162 -1.72 13.57 15.35
C THR A 162 -0.58 12.57 15.47
N SER A 163 0.24 12.64 16.53
CA SER A 163 1.31 11.67 16.78
C SER A 163 0.78 10.24 16.88
N LEU A 164 -0.32 10.03 17.58
CA LEU A 164 -0.97 8.71 17.67
C LEU A 164 -1.48 8.23 16.31
N LEU A 165 -2.07 9.10 15.49
CA LEU A 165 -2.52 8.76 14.13
C LEU A 165 -1.33 8.42 13.23
N LEU A 166 -0.23 9.16 13.30
CA LEU A 166 0.99 8.86 12.55
C LEU A 166 1.63 7.53 13.00
N LEU A 167 1.48 7.16 14.26
CA LEU A 167 1.88 5.83 14.78
C LEU A 167 0.91 4.71 14.37
N THR A 168 -0.24 5.03 13.78
CA THR A 168 -1.06 4.03 13.06
C THR A 168 -0.70 3.99 11.58
N ARG A 169 -0.47 5.15 10.94
CA ARG A 169 -0.03 5.26 9.54
C ARG A 169 0.63 6.62 9.30
N LEU A 170 1.86 6.61 8.83
CA LEU A 170 2.62 7.84 8.56
C LEU A 170 2.01 8.72 7.45
N ASP A 171 1.34 8.10 6.47
CA ASP A 171 0.70 8.82 5.34
C ASP A 171 -0.50 9.70 5.78
N PHE A 172 -1.06 9.48 6.97
CA PHE A 172 -2.06 10.39 7.54
C PHE A 172 -1.51 11.79 7.86
N ALA A 173 -0.19 11.99 7.80
CA ALA A 173 0.41 13.33 7.81
C ALA A 173 -0.26 14.25 6.79
N LEU A 174 -0.55 13.75 5.58
CA LEU A 174 -1.18 14.54 4.51
C LEU A 174 -2.60 14.98 4.84
N ILE A 175 -3.36 14.11 5.50
CA ILE A 175 -4.73 14.41 5.93
C ILE A 175 -4.77 15.45 7.05
N LEU A 176 -3.79 15.40 7.97
CA LEU A 176 -3.77 16.21 9.18
C LEU A 176 -2.98 17.52 9.02
N ALA A 177 -2.03 17.57 8.08
CA ALA A 177 -1.17 18.73 7.89
C ALA A 177 -1.94 20.05 7.69
N PRO A 178 -3.03 20.15 6.90
CA PRO A 178 -3.76 21.40 6.78
C PRO A 178 -4.42 21.86 8.09
N ALA A 179 -4.87 20.91 8.93
CA ALA A 179 -5.46 21.21 10.22
C ALA A 179 -4.39 21.73 11.21
N ILE A 180 -3.22 21.10 11.28
CA ILE A 180 -2.11 21.54 12.13
C ILE A 180 -1.55 22.87 11.65
N LEU A 181 -1.41 23.06 10.32
CA LEU A 181 -0.99 24.34 9.74
C LEU A 181 -1.97 25.46 10.06
N LEU A 182 -3.27 25.21 10.00
CA LEU A 182 -4.29 26.18 10.39
C LEU A 182 -4.14 26.60 11.85
N LEU A 183 -3.83 25.67 12.77
CA LEU A 183 -3.58 26.01 14.19
C LEU A 183 -2.37 26.91 14.35
N LEU A 184 -1.27 26.62 13.64
CA LEU A 184 -0.06 27.44 13.66
C LEU A 184 -0.28 28.85 13.09
N ILE A 185 -1.10 28.97 12.03
CA ILE A 185 -1.47 30.27 11.47
C ILE A 185 -2.34 31.09 12.44
N GLN A 186 -3.23 30.42 13.18
CA GLN A 186 -4.14 31.08 14.14
C GLN A 186 -3.45 31.50 15.43
N ASP A 187 -2.51 30.68 15.92
CA ASP A 187 -1.73 30.96 17.12
C ASP A 187 -0.30 30.41 16.98
N HIS A 188 0.64 31.29 16.76
CA HIS A 188 2.07 31.01 16.66
C HIS A 188 2.87 31.46 17.90
N SER A 189 2.20 31.60 19.04
CA SER A 189 2.84 31.95 20.31
C SER A 189 3.84 30.88 20.73
N LYS A 190 4.85 31.27 21.50
CA LYS A 190 5.85 30.33 22.06
C LYS A 190 5.18 29.19 22.86
N ARG A 191 4.04 29.46 23.48
CA ARG A 191 3.25 28.45 24.19
C ARG A 191 2.64 27.44 23.21
N ALA A 192 2.01 27.91 22.13
CA ALA A 192 1.41 27.06 21.12
C ALA A 192 2.47 26.13 20.47
N ILE A 193 3.64 26.69 20.09
CA ILE A 193 4.75 25.92 19.52
C ILE A 193 5.26 24.88 20.53
N ARG A 194 5.48 25.25 21.80
CA ARG A 194 5.86 24.32 22.86
C ARG A 194 4.85 23.19 23.02
N ASP A 195 3.56 23.52 23.05
CA ASP A 195 2.49 22.54 23.23
C ASP A 195 2.39 21.58 22.03
N LEU A 196 2.64 22.05 20.79
CA LEU A 196 2.75 21.19 19.61
C LEU A 196 3.96 20.25 19.69
N ILE A 197 5.14 20.74 20.12
CA ILE A 197 6.34 19.92 20.31
C ILE A 197 6.09 18.85 21.38
N LEU A 198 5.50 19.22 22.53
CA LEU A 198 5.21 18.28 23.60
C LEU A 198 4.20 17.20 23.18
N GLY A 199 3.17 17.58 22.40
CA GLY A 199 2.23 16.62 21.81
C GLY A 199 2.88 15.70 20.77
N GLY A 200 3.94 16.14 20.10
CA GLY A 200 4.72 15.37 19.14
C GLY A 200 5.63 14.30 19.74
N ILE A 201 5.87 14.33 21.07
CA ILE A 201 6.82 13.43 21.75
C ILE A 201 6.59 11.94 21.45
N PRO A 202 5.36 11.38 21.45
CA PRO A 202 5.16 9.95 21.19
C PRO A 202 5.73 9.52 19.82
N LEU A 203 5.53 10.31 18.77
CA LEU A 203 6.09 10.04 17.46
C LEU A 203 7.62 10.14 17.48
N LEU A 204 8.18 11.19 18.08
CA LEU A 204 9.62 11.38 18.16
C LEU A 204 10.33 10.26 18.93
N VAL A 205 9.70 9.76 20.01
CA VAL A 205 10.21 8.63 20.78
C VAL A 205 10.21 7.36 19.93
N TRP A 206 9.14 7.12 19.18
CA TRP A 206 9.08 5.95 18.29
C TRP A 206 10.12 6.03 17.16
N GLU A 207 10.22 7.17 16.49
CA GLU A 207 11.20 7.36 15.40
C GLU A 207 12.65 7.23 15.91
N GLY A 208 12.93 7.77 17.09
CA GLY A 208 14.23 7.59 17.76
C GLY A 208 14.50 6.11 18.09
N PHE A 209 13.50 5.39 18.59
CA PHE A 209 13.58 3.95 18.81
C PHE A 209 13.79 3.18 17.51
N SER A 210 13.02 3.49 16.46
CA SER A 210 13.11 2.84 15.15
C SER A 210 14.51 3.01 14.55
N LEU A 211 15.01 4.24 14.54
CA LEU A 211 16.35 4.54 14.05
C LEU A 211 17.44 3.81 14.85
N PHE A 212 17.31 3.75 16.17
CA PHE A 212 18.26 3.05 17.03
C PHE A 212 18.17 1.54 16.89
N TYR A 213 16.95 0.97 16.94
CA TYR A 213 16.75 -0.49 17.01
C TYR A 213 16.82 -1.14 15.63
N TYR A 214 16.06 -0.64 14.66
CA TYR A 214 16.03 -1.17 13.30
C TYR A 214 17.12 -0.58 12.40
N GLY A 215 17.61 0.61 12.72
CA GLY A 215 18.59 1.34 11.92
C GLY A 215 17.97 2.25 10.85
N PHE A 216 16.65 2.29 10.76
CA PHE A 216 15.90 3.07 9.76
C PHE A 216 14.72 3.79 10.42
N PRO A 217 14.42 5.04 10.03
CA PRO A 217 13.27 5.78 10.56
C PRO A 217 11.95 5.27 10.00
N LEU A 218 11.96 4.69 8.81
CA LEU A 218 10.74 4.21 8.13
C LEU A 218 10.67 2.67 8.14
N PRO A 219 9.46 2.09 8.16
CA PRO A 219 9.29 0.64 8.12
C PRO A 219 9.82 0.05 6.80
N ASN A 220 10.24 -1.20 6.81
CA ASN A 220 10.79 -1.87 5.63
C ASN A 220 9.84 -1.88 4.44
N THR A 221 8.53 -1.95 4.71
CA THR A 221 7.46 -1.85 3.71
C THR A 221 7.45 -0.52 2.94
N PHE A 222 7.98 0.57 3.53
CA PHE A 222 8.15 1.84 2.83
C PHE A 222 9.13 1.69 1.67
N TYR A 223 10.32 1.12 1.92
CA TYR A 223 11.34 0.88 0.91
C TYR A 223 10.84 -0.13 -0.13
N ALA A 224 10.16 -1.18 0.31
CA ALA A 224 9.62 -2.21 -0.59
C ALA A 224 8.54 -1.69 -1.56
N LYS A 225 7.74 -0.69 -1.16
CA LYS A 225 6.56 -0.26 -1.93
C LYS A 225 6.70 1.08 -2.65
N LEU A 226 7.56 1.98 -2.20
CA LEU A 226 7.65 3.33 -2.78
C LEU A 226 8.82 3.53 -3.72
N ASP A 227 9.91 2.79 -3.53
CA ASP A 227 11.09 2.86 -4.40
C ASP A 227 11.22 1.58 -5.23
N THR A 228 10.33 1.42 -6.19
CA THR A 228 10.19 0.19 -6.97
C THR A 228 10.81 0.25 -8.37
N GLY A 229 11.15 1.45 -8.85
CA GLY A 229 11.56 1.66 -10.24
C GLY A 229 10.41 1.60 -11.26
N ILE A 230 9.14 1.45 -10.83
CA ILE A 230 7.98 1.52 -11.71
C ILE A 230 7.75 2.98 -12.11
N PRO A 231 7.53 3.26 -13.42
CA PRO A 231 7.32 4.62 -13.89
C PRO A 231 6.14 5.31 -13.22
N GLN A 232 6.33 6.57 -12.80
CA GLN A 232 5.29 7.35 -12.10
C GLN A 232 3.97 7.44 -12.88
N ALA A 233 4.02 7.45 -14.21
CA ALA A 233 2.82 7.49 -15.05
C ALA A 233 1.99 6.21 -14.91
N GLU A 234 2.64 5.04 -14.81
CA GLU A 234 1.97 3.75 -14.61
C GLU A 234 1.34 3.68 -13.21
N LEU A 235 2.07 4.09 -12.17
CA LEU A 235 1.54 4.19 -10.80
C LEU A 235 0.32 5.13 -10.76
N THR A 236 0.40 6.31 -11.38
CA THR A 236 -0.71 7.26 -11.42
C THR A 236 -1.94 6.66 -12.13
N ARG A 237 -1.72 5.96 -13.24
CA ARG A 237 -2.80 5.25 -13.96
C ARG A 237 -3.45 4.19 -13.06
N GLN A 238 -2.64 3.39 -12.36
CA GLN A 238 -3.13 2.38 -11.44
C GLN A 238 -3.91 3.00 -10.27
N GLY A 239 -3.43 4.13 -9.73
CA GLY A 239 -4.14 4.87 -8.68
C GLY A 239 -5.51 5.41 -9.12
N LEU A 240 -5.64 5.85 -10.38
CA LEU A 240 -6.94 6.19 -10.95
C LEU A 240 -7.83 4.95 -11.10
N GLN A 241 -7.28 3.81 -11.51
CA GLN A 241 -8.01 2.55 -11.57
C GLN A 241 -8.47 2.08 -10.18
N PHE A 242 -7.70 2.34 -9.12
CA PHE A 242 -8.12 2.10 -7.74
C PHE A 242 -9.37 2.92 -7.35
N LEU A 243 -9.45 4.19 -7.75
CA LEU A 243 -10.65 5.00 -7.52
C LEU A 243 -11.84 4.51 -8.34
N LEU A 244 -11.63 4.04 -9.58
CA LEU A 244 -12.69 3.43 -10.40
C LEU A 244 -13.18 2.12 -9.79
N ASN A 245 -12.27 1.24 -9.31
CA ASN A 245 -12.64 0.05 -8.58
C ASN A 245 -13.50 0.38 -7.35
N ALA A 246 -13.16 1.46 -6.61
CA ALA A 246 -13.93 1.88 -5.46
C ALA A 246 -15.39 2.26 -5.80
N VAL A 247 -15.67 2.77 -7.01
CA VAL A 247 -17.06 3.02 -7.47
C VAL A 247 -17.82 1.71 -7.68
N GLU A 248 -17.16 0.68 -8.18
CA GLU A 248 -17.75 -0.64 -8.41
C GLU A 248 -17.88 -1.44 -7.11
N PHE A 249 -16.87 -1.37 -6.25
CA PHE A 249 -16.78 -2.09 -4.97
C PHE A 249 -17.71 -1.52 -3.90
N ASP A 250 -17.75 -0.19 -3.75
CA ASP A 250 -18.53 0.55 -2.76
C ASP A 250 -18.86 1.97 -3.26
N PRO A 251 -19.89 2.13 -4.11
CA PRO A 251 -20.24 3.42 -4.71
C PRO A 251 -20.58 4.49 -3.65
N LEU A 252 -21.10 4.07 -2.49
CA LEU A 252 -21.45 4.98 -1.40
C LEU A 252 -20.22 5.71 -0.85
N THR A 253 -19.10 5.02 -0.71
CA THR A 253 -17.89 5.57 -0.10
C THR A 253 -17.34 6.77 -0.86
N LEU A 254 -17.12 6.67 -2.18
CA LEU A 254 -16.64 7.82 -2.96
C LEU A 254 -17.67 8.94 -3.08
N LEU A 255 -18.95 8.60 -3.21
CA LEU A 255 -20.03 9.59 -3.23
C LEU A 255 -20.00 10.45 -1.94
N LEU A 256 -19.89 9.81 -0.78
CA LEU A 256 -19.85 10.51 0.51
C LEU A 256 -18.56 11.33 0.70
N ILE A 257 -17.41 10.82 0.25
CA ILE A 257 -16.14 11.56 0.29
C ILE A 257 -16.28 12.85 -0.52
N LEU A 258 -16.80 12.76 -1.76
CA LEU A 258 -17.00 13.93 -2.61
C LEU A 258 -18.02 14.91 -1.98
N ALA A 259 -19.16 14.42 -1.51
CA ALA A 259 -20.16 15.23 -0.85
C ALA A 259 -19.61 15.93 0.41
N GLY A 260 -18.78 15.23 1.21
CA GLY A 260 -18.13 15.79 2.40
C GLY A 260 -17.16 16.91 2.06
N VAL A 261 -16.33 16.73 1.02
CA VAL A 261 -15.44 17.80 0.53
C VAL A 261 -16.25 19.01 0.06
N LEU A 262 -17.31 18.79 -0.72
CA LEU A 262 -18.17 19.87 -1.20
C LEU A 262 -18.92 20.57 -0.05
N SER A 263 -19.27 19.87 1.00
CA SER A 263 -19.95 20.46 2.18
C SER A 263 -19.13 21.55 2.89
N ALA A 264 -17.79 21.50 2.76
CA ALA A 264 -16.90 22.52 3.32
C ALA A 264 -17.19 23.93 2.76
N PHE A 265 -17.63 24.04 1.49
CA PHE A 265 -18.02 25.30 0.89
C PHE A 265 -19.32 25.86 1.54
N THR A 266 -20.26 24.98 1.88
CA THR A 266 -21.51 25.35 2.56
C THR A 266 -21.26 25.74 4.02
N LEU A 267 -20.39 25.00 4.71
CA LEU A 267 -20.04 25.24 6.11
C LEU A 267 -19.25 26.54 6.32
N ARG A 268 -18.53 27.03 5.31
CA ARG A 268 -17.76 28.29 5.31
C ARG A 268 -16.85 28.44 6.55
N SER A 269 -16.40 27.33 7.12
CA SER A 269 -15.53 27.26 8.29
C SER A 269 -14.10 26.96 7.86
N ARG A 270 -13.12 27.71 8.39
CA ARG A 270 -11.69 27.42 8.15
C ARG A 270 -11.31 26.00 8.55
N GLN A 271 -11.90 25.49 9.64
CA GLN A 271 -11.66 24.12 10.12
C GLN A 271 -12.21 23.09 9.12
N SER A 272 -13.44 23.27 8.64
CA SER A 272 -14.02 22.38 7.62
C SER A 272 -13.22 22.39 6.32
N SER A 273 -12.76 23.59 5.88
CA SER A 273 -11.90 23.70 4.69
C SER A 273 -10.56 23.01 4.89
N ALA A 274 -9.93 23.09 6.07
CA ALA A 274 -8.68 22.41 6.35
C ALA A 274 -8.84 20.88 6.29
N LEU A 275 -9.91 20.33 6.84
CA LEU A 275 -10.21 18.89 6.75
C LEU A 275 -10.49 18.45 5.30
N ALA A 276 -11.25 19.25 4.54
CA ALA A 276 -11.52 18.96 3.12
C ALA A 276 -10.23 18.97 2.27
N VAL A 277 -9.35 19.95 2.49
CA VAL A 277 -8.02 20.00 1.84
C VAL A 277 -7.18 18.75 2.23
N GLY A 278 -7.21 18.34 3.50
CA GLY A 278 -6.54 17.12 3.95
C GLY A 278 -7.04 15.87 3.21
N ILE A 279 -8.36 15.73 3.05
CA ILE A 279 -8.95 14.64 2.24
C ILE A 279 -8.42 14.68 0.80
N LEU A 280 -8.42 15.84 0.15
CA LEU A 280 -7.96 15.99 -1.23
C LEU A 280 -6.47 15.67 -1.40
N LEU A 281 -5.61 16.13 -0.48
CA LEU A 281 -4.17 15.81 -0.47
C LEU A 281 -3.94 14.31 -0.34
N TYR A 282 -4.70 13.65 0.52
CA TYR A 282 -4.58 12.21 0.71
C TYR A 282 -5.09 11.41 -0.50
N LEU A 283 -6.18 11.82 -1.13
CA LEU A 283 -6.64 11.21 -2.39
C LEU A 283 -5.61 11.39 -3.52
N ALA A 284 -5.01 12.58 -3.63
CA ALA A 284 -3.94 12.82 -4.59
C ALA A 284 -2.72 11.92 -4.33
N TYR A 285 -2.36 11.71 -3.06
CA TYR A 285 -1.30 10.78 -2.67
C TYR A 285 -1.66 9.34 -3.05
N ILE A 286 -2.88 8.86 -2.75
CA ILE A 286 -3.35 7.53 -3.16
C ILE A 286 -3.18 7.34 -4.67
N VAL A 287 -3.60 8.32 -5.48
CA VAL A 287 -3.43 8.26 -6.94
C VAL A 287 -1.95 8.21 -7.33
N ARG A 288 -1.10 9.00 -6.66
CA ARG A 288 0.33 9.07 -6.96
C ARG A 288 1.07 7.75 -6.72
N ILE A 289 0.72 7.02 -5.64
CA ILE A 289 1.40 5.77 -5.26
C ILE A 289 0.85 4.51 -5.95
N GLY A 290 -0.17 4.64 -6.81
CA GLY A 290 -0.81 3.51 -7.47
C GLY A 290 -2.02 2.92 -6.73
N GLY A 291 -2.51 3.56 -5.67
CA GLY A 291 -3.62 3.04 -4.85
C GLY A 291 -3.17 1.96 -3.87
N ASP A 292 -4.06 0.99 -3.65
CA ASP A 292 -3.82 -0.20 -2.84
C ASP A 292 -4.35 -1.44 -3.59
N PHE A 293 -3.81 -2.61 -3.30
CA PHE A 293 -4.39 -3.88 -3.78
C PHE A 293 -5.63 -4.30 -2.98
N MET A 294 -5.83 -3.73 -1.79
CA MET A 294 -6.99 -3.96 -0.93
C MET A 294 -8.10 -2.97 -1.27
N ALA A 295 -9.19 -3.42 -1.89
CA ALA A 295 -10.32 -2.58 -2.26
C ALA A 295 -10.88 -1.80 -1.07
N GLY A 296 -10.98 -0.49 -1.18
CA GLY A 296 -11.60 0.41 -0.20
C GLY A 296 -10.79 0.74 1.06
N ARG A 297 -9.73 0.01 1.40
CA ARG A 297 -8.99 0.19 2.66
C ARG A 297 -8.53 1.63 2.90
N PHE A 298 -7.85 2.23 1.94
CA PHE A 298 -7.31 3.59 2.07
C PHE A 298 -8.40 4.68 2.09
N LEU A 299 -9.62 4.34 1.69
CA LEU A 299 -10.73 5.29 1.65
C LEU A 299 -11.51 5.41 2.97
N THR A 300 -11.26 4.52 3.96
CA THR A 300 -12.03 4.49 5.22
C THR A 300 -11.84 5.76 6.06
N VAL A 301 -10.62 6.27 6.17
CA VAL A 301 -10.29 7.50 6.92
C VAL A 301 -10.80 8.76 6.21
N PRO A 302 -10.57 8.98 4.90
CA PRO A 302 -11.23 10.02 4.13
C PRO A 302 -12.76 10.01 4.25
N LEU A 303 -13.38 8.82 4.18
CA LEU A 303 -14.81 8.66 4.34
C LEU A 303 -15.30 9.13 5.72
N LEU A 304 -14.63 8.68 6.80
CA LEU A 304 -15.02 9.08 8.16
C LEU A 304 -14.97 10.59 8.34
N LEU A 305 -13.89 11.24 7.85
CA LEU A 305 -13.81 12.71 7.86
C LEU A 305 -14.90 13.38 7.04
N ALA A 306 -15.21 12.85 5.87
CA ALA A 306 -16.26 13.36 5.00
C ALA A 306 -17.63 13.24 5.67
N VAL A 307 -17.93 12.10 6.31
CA VAL A 307 -19.17 11.90 7.08
C VAL A 307 -19.22 12.86 8.28
N ILE A 308 -18.11 13.07 9.00
CA ILE A 308 -18.04 14.07 10.07
C ILE A 308 -18.39 15.46 9.52
N LEU A 309 -17.82 15.88 8.38
CA LEU A 309 -18.15 17.17 7.75
C LEU A 309 -19.62 17.26 7.37
N LEU A 310 -20.18 16.24 6.76
CA LEU A 310 -21.60 16.18 6.38
C LEU A 310 -22.53 16.31 7.58
N THR A 311 -22.17 15.68 8.72
CA THR A 311 -22.97 15.79 9.95
C THR A 311 -22.87 17.15 10.65
N GLN A 312 -21.98 18.06 10.18
CA GLN A 312 -21.95 19.47 10.59
C GLN A 312 -22.96 20.33 9.83
N LEU A 313 -23.59 19.83 8.76
CA LEU A 313 -24.68 20.53 8.09
C LEU A 313 -25.94 20.54 8.97
N ASP A 314 -26.73 21.62 8.86
CA ASP A 314 -27.98 21.73 9.58
C ASP A 314 -29.14 21.07 8.80
N PHE A 315 -29.33 19.78 9.03
CA PHE A 315 -30.41 19.01 8.39
C PHE A 315 -31.81 19.49 8.81
N ASN A 316 -31.95 20.24 9.93
CA ASN A 316 -33.26 20.76 10.37
C ASN A 316 -33.75 21.91 9.48
N THR A 317 -32.87 22.55 8.72
CA THR A 317 -33.23 23.59 7.74
C THR A 317 -33.71 23.04 6.41
N LEU A 318 -33.50 21.75 6.16
CA LEU A 318 -33.93 21.10 4.92
C LEU A 318 -35.43 20.72 4.99
N PRO A 319 -36.19 20.86 3.89
CA PRO A 319 -37.49 20.26 3.77
C PRO A 319 -37.47 18.76 4.02
N THR A 320 -38.49 18.22 4.70
CA THR A 320 -38.58 16.79 5.02
C THR A 320 -38.40 15.89 3.79
N ALA A 321 -38.97 16.29 2.66
CA ALA A 321 -38.83 15.54 1.39
C ALA A 321 -37.36 15.43 0.94
N GLN A 322 -36.56 16.51 1.04
CA GLN A 322 -35.14 16.48 0.69
C GLN A 322 -34.33 15.59 1.65
N THR A 323 -34.61 15.66 2.94
CA THR A 323 -34.00 14.78 3.94
C THR A 323 -34.30 13.32 3.64
N LEU A 324 -35.54 12.97 3.32
CA LEU A 324 -35.93 11.60 2.94
C LEU A 324 -35.25 11.14 1.65
N ILE A 325 -35.11 12.04 0.65
CA ILE A 325 -34.36 11.75 -0.59
C ILE A 325 -32.90 11.45 -0.29
N ILE A 326 -32.23 12.26 0.51
CA ILE A 326 -30.83 12.05 0.90
C ILE A 326 -30.66 10.69 1.61
N LEU A 327 -31.51 10.38 2.58
CA LEU A 327 -31.49 9.09 3.27
C LEU A 327 -31.77 7.93 2.31
N GLY A 328 -32.77 8.08 1.44
CA GLY A 328 -33.11 7.08 0.42
C GLY A 328 -31.97 6.82 -0.56
N MET A 329 -31.31 7.87 -1.06
CA MET A 329 -30.13 7.74 -1.94
C MET A 329 -28.95 7.07 -1.21
N THR A 330 -28.72 7.41 0.06
CA THR A 330 -27.67 6.78 0.89
C THR A 330 -27.93 5.29 1.03
N ILE A 331 -29.18 4.90 1.32
CA ILE A 331 -29.58 3.49 1.43
C ILE A 331 -29.43 2.79 0.07
N ALA A 332 -29.95 3.40 -0.99
CA ALA A 332 -29.88 2.81 -2.34
C ALA A 332 -28.43 2.58 -2.78
N ALA A 333 -27.56 3.59 -2.59
CA ALA A 333 -26.14 3.47 -2.95
C ALA A 333 -25.42 2.42 -2.10
N GLY A 334 -25.70 2.33 -0.79
CA GLY A 334 -25.08 1.31 0.06
C GLY A 334 -25.56 -0.12 -0.22
N LEU A 335 -26.82 -0.27 -0.64
CA LEU A 335 -27.36 -1.58 -1.01
C LEU A 335 -27.00 -2.00 -2.45
N SER A 336 -26.56 -1.09 -3.31
CA SER A 336 -26.11 -1.39 -4.67
C SER A 336 -24.71 -1.98 -4.74
N ALA A 337 -23.92 -1.89 -3.64
CA ALA A 337 -22.59 -2.49 -3.59
C ALA A 337 -22.66 -4.02 -3.77
N PRO A 338 -21.78 -4.62 -4.57
CA PRO A 338 -21.58 -6.06 -4.56
C PRO A 338 -21.26 -6.52 -3.12
N HIS A 339 -21.92 -7.56 -2.63
CA HIS A 339 -21.76 -8.03 -1.24
C HIS A 339 -22.04 -6.92 -0.20
N ALA A 340 -23.12 -6.15 -0.38
CA ALA A 340 -23.54 -5.08 0.52
C ALA A 340 -23.54 -5.51 1.99
N THR A 341 -23.28 -4.57 2.91
CA THR A 341 -23.05 -4.85 4.34
C THR A 341 -24.23 -5.55 5.03
N LEU A 342 -25.46 -5.30 4.57
CA LEU A 342 -26.69 -5.92 5.07
C LEU A 342 -27.08 -7.22 4.35
N ASN A 343 -26.30 -7.65 3.36
CA ASN A 343 -26.50 -8.95 2.74
C ASN A 343 -25.87 -10.05 3.61
N PHE A 344 -26.66 -10.64 4.51
CA PHE A 344 -26.20 -11.67 5.44
C PHE A 344 -26.12 -13.09 4.84
N ARG A 345 -26.56 -13.27 3.58
CA ARG A 345 -26.50 -14.57 2.90
C ARG A 345 -25.09 -14.92 2.43
N ASP A 346 -24.23 -13.91 2.22
CA ASP A 346 -22.85 -14.13 1.74
C ASP A 346 -21.97 -14.90 2.72
N THR A 347 -22.31 -14.93 4.02
CA THR A 347 -21.58 -15.73 5.01
C THR A 347 -21.89 -17.23 4.93
N ASP A 348 -23.06 -17.58 4.39
CA ASP A 348 -23.51 -18.98 4.31
C ASP A 348 -23.08 -19.67 2.99
N THR A 349 -22.65 -18.89 2.01
CA THR A 349 -22.30 -19.35 0.65
C THR A 349 -20.86 -19.09 0.25
N LEU A 350 -19.97 -18.86 1.22
CA LEU A 350 -18.53 -18.72 0.96
C LEU A 350 -17.98 -20.07 0.42
N GLN A 351 -18.30 -20.35 -0.85
CA GLN A 351 -17.60 -21.38 -1.62
C GLN A 351 -16.16 -20.90 -1.75
N ILE A 352 -15.19 -21.82 -1.69
CA ILE A 352 -13.78 -21.54 -1.88
C ILE A 352 -13.63 -20.80 -3.22
N PRO A 353 -13.34 -19.49 -3.23
CA PRO A 353 -13.33 -18.76 -4.47
C PRO A 353 -12.03 -19.00 -5.23
N SER A 354 -12.13 -19.02 -6.54
CA SER A 354 -11.06 -18.51 -7.39
C SER A 354 -10.74 -17.07 -6.95
N GLU A 355 -9.49 -16.71 -6.80
CA GLU A 355 -9.02 -15.41 -6.30
C GLU A 355 -9.91 -14.23 -6.73
N HIS A 356 -10.49 -13.52 -5.75
CA HIS A 356 -11.33 -12.34 -6.02
C HIS A 356 -10.45 -11.10 -6.32
N VAL A 357 -9.52 -11.28 -7.23
CA VAL A 357 -8.68 -10.20 -7.78
C VAL A 357 -9.29 -9.77 -9.11
N ASP A 358 -9.60 -8.50 -9.25
CA ASP A 358 -10.12 -7.98 -10.52
C ASP A 358 -8.98 -7.84 -11.56
N HIS A 359 -9.35 -7.55 -12.81
CA HIS A 359 -8.40 -7.34 -13.91
C HIS A 359 -7.43 -6.15 -13.71
N ARG A 360 -7.62 -5.34 -12.65
CA ARG A 360 -6.75 -4.23 -12.23
C ARG A 360 -5.79 -4.64 -11.12
N GLY A 361 -5.81 -5.91 -10.70
CA GLY A 361 -5.00 -6.41 -9.59
C GLY A 361 -5.52 -6.01 -8.21
N ILE A 362 -6.76 -5.51 -8.09
CA ILE A 362 -7.38 -5.08 -6.84
C ILE A 362 -8.29 -6.19 -6.31
N SER A 363 -8.20 -6.45 -5.01
CA SER A 363 -8.84 -7.59 -4.36
C SER A 363 -9.90 -7.15 -3.34
N ASP A 364 -11.04 -7.85 -3.34
CA ASP A 364 -11.93 -7.87 -2.18
C ASP A 364 -11.35 -8.82 -1.12
N GLU A 365 -10.47 -8.30 -0.28
CA GLU A 365 -9.71 -9.08 0.70
C GLU A 365 -10.61 -9.83 1.70
N ARG A 366 -11.76 -9.24 2.05
CA ARG A 366 -12.69 -9.93 2.93
C ARG A 366 -13.25 -11.19 2.29
N LEU A 367 -13.62 -11.15 1.02
CA LEU A 367 -14.13 -12.34 0.32
C LEU A 367 -13.05 -13.42 0.20
N ASN A 368 -11.77 -13.01 0.03
CA ASN A 368 -10.67 -13.97 -0.03
C ASN A 368 -10.41 -14.66 1.31
N TYR A 369 -10.48 -13.95 2.42
CA TYR A 369 -9.99 -14.47 3.70
C TYR A 369 -11.07 -14.78 4.74
N ALA A 370 -12.27 -14.21 4.65
CA ALA A 370 -13.34 -14.49 5.60
C ALA A 370 -13.73 -16.01 5.66
N PRO A 371 -13.70 -16.78 4.57
CA PRO A 371 -13.94 -18.23 4.64
C PRO A 371 -13.04 -18.98 5.62
N TYR A 372 -11.85 -18.44 5.87
CA TYR A 372 -10.79 -19.07 6.66
C TYR A 372 -10.57 -18.44 8.04
N THR A 373 -11.19 -17.28 8.30
CA THR A 373 -10.90 -16.48 9.51
C THR A 373 -12.14 -15.94 10.21
N ALA A 374 -13.30 -15.86 9.53
CA ALA A 374 -14.51 -15.31 10.11
C ALA A 374 -15.12 -16.28 11.15
N PRO A 375 -15.39 -15.86 12.39
CA PRO A 375 -15.90 -16.75 13.44
C PRO A 375 -17.20 -17.45 13.09
N LEU A 376 -18.04 -16.85 12.24
CA LEU A 376 -19.31 -17.40 11.83
C LEU A 376 -19.23 -18.33 10.61
N ALA A 377 -18.11 -18.30 9.88
CA ALA A 377 -17.87 -19.18 8.73
C ALA A 377 -17.13 -20.46 9.12
N LEU A 378 -16.43 -20.46 10.25
CA LEU A 378 -15.61 -21.58 10.70
C LEU A 378 -16.41 -22.62 11.49
N PRO A 379 -16.06 -23.93 11.39
CA PRO A 379 -16.50 -24.94 12.33
C PRO A 379 -16.13 -24.57 13.78
N ARG A 380 -16.95 -24.99 14.75
CA ARG A 380 -16.78 -24.60 16.17
C ARG A 380 -15.45 -25.03 16.79
N ASP A 381 -14.85 -26.08 16.28
CA ASP A 381 -13.58 -26.69 16.70
C ASP A 381 -12.40 -26.28 15.83
N ALA A 382 -12.61 -25.46 14.81
CA ALA A 382 -11.55 -25.01 13.93
C ALA A 382 -10.61 -24.03 14.63
N GLN A 383 -9.32 -24.20 14.39
CA GLN A 383 -8.28 -23.25 14.79
C GLN A 383 -7.98 -22.31 13.60
N PRO A 384 -8.42 -21.03 13.62
CA PRO A 384 -8.15 -20.11 12.55
C PRO A 384 -6.66 -19.65 12.53
N PRO A 385 -6.11 -19.34 11.36
CA PRO A 385 -6.75 -19.42 10.04
C PRO A 385 -6.72 -20.84 9.46
N THR A 386 -7.80 -21.26 8.81
CA THR A 386 -7.87 -22.58 8.14
C THR A 386 -7.36 -22.54 6.70
N HIS A 387 -6.63 -21.51 6.32
CA HIS A 387 -6.11 -21.30 4.97
C HIS A 387 -4.95 -22.25 4.65
N VAL A 388 -4.78 -22.61 3.37
CA VAL A 388 -3.71 -23.51 2.91
C VAL A 388 -2.31 -23.03 3.32
N TRP A 389 -2.05 -21.73 3.34
CA TRP A 389 -0.77 -21.18 3.78
C TRP A 389 -0.50 -21.41 5.27
N ALA A 390 -1.52 -21.37 6.11
CA ALA A 390 -1.38 -21.73 7.52
C ALA A 390 -1.01 -23.21 7.70
N TRP A 391 -1.69 -24.11 6.97
CA TRP A 391 -1.37 -25.55 7.00
C TRP A 391 0.05 -25.83 6.49
N GLN A 392 0.51 -25.13 5.46
CA GLN A 392 1.90 -25.23 4.99
C GLN A 392 2.87 -24.77 6.09
N GLY A 393 2.58 -23.66 6.78
CA GLY A 393 3.39 -23.18 7.90
C GLY A 393 3.47 -24.20 9.03
N ILE A 394 2.35 -24.75 9.50
CA ILE A 394 2.29 -25.79 10.53
C ILE A 394 3.11 -27.02 10.12
N ARG A 395 2.95 -27.49 8.88
CA ARG A 395 3.71 -28.65 8.37
C ARG A 395 5.23 -28.40 8.40
N ASP A 396 5.65 -27.17 8.08
CA ASP A 396 7.06 -26.82 7.97
C ASP A 396 7.67 -26.41 9.35
N ALA A 397 6.85 -26.10 10.34
CA ALA A 397 7.27 -25.69 11.69
C ALA A 397 8.19 -26.69 12.41
N GLY A 398 8.06 -28.00 12.09
CA GLY A 398 8.93 -29.05 12.67
C GLY A 398 10.29 -29.19 12.02
N LYS A 399 10.55 -28.47 10.91
CA LYS A 399 11.80 -28.53 10.18
C LYS A 399 12.79 -27.52 10.74
N ASN A 400 13.72 -27.99 11.57
CA ASN A 400 14.71 -27.12 12.21
C ASN A 400 15.59 -26.42 11.18
N ARG A 401 15.55 -25.08 11.15
CA ARG A 401 16.42 -24.15 10.41
C ARG A 401 16.35 -24.23 8.88
N GLU A 402 15.27 -24.65 8.29
CA GLU A 402 15.06 -24.48 6.84
C GLU A 402 14.82 -23.00 6.50
N ARG A 403 15.38 -22.58 5.40
CA ARG A 403 15.07 -21.30 4.75
C ARG A 403 14.11 -21.55 3.61
N ILE A 404 13.13 -20.69 3.49
CA ILE A 404 12.08 -20.85 2.49
C ILE A 404 11.79 -19.50 1.84
N THR A 405 11.70 -19.48 0.53
CA THR A 405 11.22 -18.32 -0.24
C THR A 405 9.71 -18.37 -0.35
N LYS A 406 9.04 -17.25 -0.05
CA LYS A 406 7.57 -17.15 -0.08
C LYS A 406 7.10 -15.80 -0.61
N PHE A 407 5.87 -15.78 -1.15
CA PHE A 407 5.13 -14.58 -1.52
C PHE A 407 4.11 -14.18 -0.43
N GLY A 408 3.23 -15.12 -0.02
CA GLY A 408 2.27 -14.91 1.06
C GLY A 408 2.89 -15.27 2.40
N ILE A 409 3.28 -14.27 3.18
CA ILE A 409 4.09 -14.45 4.38
C ILE A 409 3.33 -14.33 5.70
N GLY A 410 2.06 -13.90 5.69
CA GLY A 410 1.29 -13.68 6.90
C GLY A 410 0.91 -14.98 7.61
N TYR A 411 -0.10 -15.69 7.12
CA TYR A 411 -0.55 -16.96 7.70
C TYR A 411 0.56 -17.99 7.73
N TYR A 412 1.32 -18.10 6.64
CA TYR A 412 2.45 -19.02 6.57
C TYR A 412 3.48 -18.69 7.66
N GLY A 413 3.94 -17.44 7.71
CA GLY A 413 5.02 -17.02 8.59
C GLY A 413 4.68 -17.18 10.06
N PHE A 414 3.47 -16.79 10.48
CA PHE A 414 3.02 -16.96 11.86
C PHE A 414 3.00 -18.44 12.27
N ASN A 415 2.42 -19.30 11.44
CA ASN A 415 2.25 -20.72 11.73
C ASN A 415 3.54 -21.54 11.56
N ALA A 416 4.49 -21.08 10.74
CA ALA A 416 5.83 -21.68 10.62
C ALA A 416 6.69 -21.43 11.85
N GLY A 417 6.34 -20.44 12.67
CA GLY A 417 7.05 -20.14 13.93
C GLY A 417 8.47 -19.58 13.74
N PRO A 418 9.19 -19.35 14.83
CA PRO A 418 10.50 -18.66 14.83
C PRO A 418 11.64 -19.49 14.22
N GLY A 419 11.48 -20.82 14.09
CA GLY A 419 12.51 -21.73 13.58
C GLY A 419 12.76 -21.66 12.07
N ILE A 420 11.81 -21.11 11.31
CA ILE A 420 11.89 -20.99 9.85
C ILE A 420 12.30 -19.56 9.49
N TYR A 421 13.43 -19.40 8.78
CA TYR A 421 13.80 -18.13 8.17
C TYR A 421 13.12 -18.01 6.80
N ILE A 422 12.38 -16.93 6.58
CA ILE A 422 11.60 -16.73 5.37
C ILE A 422 12.24 -15.61 4.55
N ILE A 423 12.62 -15.92 3.30
CA ILE A 423 13.01 -14.94 2.30
C ILE A 423 11.72 -14.46 1.63
N ASP A 424 11.37 -13.22 1.89
CA ASP A 424 10.17 -12.59 1.39
C ASP A 424 10.43 -11.94 0.03
N GLN A 425 9.98 -12.57 -1.04
CA GLN A 425 10.22 -12.10 -2.40
C GLN A 425 9.43 -10.83 -2.75
N LEU A 426 8.39 -10.48 -1.97
CA LEU A 426 7.71 -9.19 -2.03
C LEU A 426 8.39 -8.12 -1.16
N ALA A 427 9.45 -8.50 -0.46
CA ALA A 427 10.36 -7.66 0.28
C ALA A 427 9.77 -6.90 1.49
N LEU A 428 8.58 -7.26 1.98
CA LEU A 428 8.01 -6.60 3.16
C LEU A 428 8.83 -6.88 4.41
N ALA A 429 9.40 -8.11 4.50
CA ALA A 429 10.16 -8.60 5.63
C ALA A 429 11.66 -8.79 5.36
N ASP A 430 12.12 -8.67 4.13
CA ASP A 430 13.51 -8.82 3.74
C ASP A 430 14.20 -7.47 3.56
N PRO A 431 15.26 -7.16 4.34
CA PRO A 431 15.88 -5.84 4.30
C PRO A 431 16.72 -5.58 3.04
N LEU A 432 17.31 -6.60 2.41
CA LEU A 432 18.07 -6.44 1.18
C LEU A 432 17.11 -6.28 0.00
N LEU A 433 16.17 -7.20 -0.14
CA LEU A 433 15.25 -7.20 -1.26
C LEU A 433 14.40 -5.91 -1.29
N ALA A 434 14.05 -5.34 -0.13
CA ALA A 434 13.32 -4.08 -0.05
C ALA A 434 14.06 -2.88 -0.66
N ARG A 435 15.37 -2.98 -0.83
CA ARG A 435 16.23 -1.91 -1.37
C ARG A 435 16.64 -2.14 -2.81
N LEU A 436 16.26 -3.28 -3.37
CA LEU A 436 16.40 -3.55 -4.80
C LEU A 436 15.15 -3.06 -5.54
N PRO A 437 15.25 -2.72 -6.84
CA PRO A 437 14.08 -2.42 -7.65
C PRO A 437 13.16 -3.64 -7.78
N ALA A 438 11.88 -3.39 -8.03
CA ALA A 438 11.01 -4.45 -8.49
C ALA A 438 11.52 -5.01 -9.82
N ALA A 439 11.57 -6.32 -9.99
CA ALA A 439 11.80 -6.92 -11.28
C ALA A 439 10.77 -6.40 -12.29
N ARG A 440 11.19 -6.17 -13.53
CA ARG A 440 10.24 -5.77 -14.56
C ARG A 440 9.23 -6.90 -14.77
N ASP A 441 7.98 -6.53 -14.68
CA ASP A 441 6.84 -7.38 -14.94
C ASP A 441 5.78 -6.53 -15.63
N ILE A 442 5.26 -6.97 -16.77
CA ILE A 442 4.21 -6.27 -17.52
C ILE A 442 2.85 -6.38 -16.84
N HIS A 443 2.68 -7.35 -15.97
CA HIS A 443 1.47 -7.63 -15.19
C HIS A 443 1.65 -7.32 -13.70
N TRP A 444 2.58 -6.40 -13.36
CA TRP A 444 2.82 -6.05 -11.97
C TRP A 444 1.53 -5.67 -11.23
N ARG A 445 1.41 -6.13 -9.99
CA ARG A 445 0.28 -5.84 -9.12
C ARG A 445 0.71 -4.85 -8.04
N VAL A 446 -0.10 -3.80 -7.81
CA VAL A 446 0.19 -2.81 -6.77
C VAL A 446 0.37 -3.50 -5.40
N GLY A 447 1.44 -3.12 -4.70
CA GLY A 447 1.78 -3.70 -3.39
C GLY A 447 2.40 -5.11 -3.42
N HIS A 448 2.47 -5.79 -4.59
CA HIS A 448 3.02 -7.13 -4.79
C HIS A 448 4.19 -7.08 -5.79
N TYR A 449 5.19 -6.30 -5.47
CA TYR A 449 6.33 -6.05 -6.34
C TYR A 449 7.41 -7.11 -6.13
N ILE A 450 7.51 -8.04 -7.07
CA ILE A 450 8.48 -9.15 -7.03
C ILE A 450 9.91 -8.60 -7.09
N ARG A 451 10.81 -9.17 -6.30
CA ARG A 451 12.25 -8.87 -6.31
C ARG A 451 13.04 -10.06 -6.82
N VAL A 452 14.10 -9.76 -7.58
CA VAL A 452 15.10 -10.75 -7.94
C VAL A 452 15.93 -11.11 -6.71
N ILE A 453 16.03 -12.39 -6.40
CA ILE A 453 16.93 -12.88 -5.36
C ILE A 453 18.35 -12.89 -5.91
N PRO A 454 19.29 -12.08 -5.38
CA PRO A 454 20.63 -11.99 -5.91
C PRO A 454 21.40 -13.32 -5.82
N ALA A 455 22.19 -13.63 -6.84
CA ALA A 455 23.01 -14.84 -6.85
C ALA A 455 23.95 -14.90 -5.64
N GLY A 456 23.85 -15.98 -4.87
CA GLY A 456 24.61 -16.18 -3.63
C GLY A 456 23.90 -15.66 -2.36
N TYR A 457 22.72 -15.03 -2.47
CA TYR A 457 22.02 -14.50 -1.29
C TYR A 457 21.53 -15.60 -0.34
N GLU A 458 20.89 -16.63 -0.86
CA GLU A 458 20.47 -17.80 -0.06
C GLU A 458 21.66 -18.44 0.67
N ARG A 459 22.77 -18.64 -0.05
CA ARG A 459 24.00 -19.17 0.55
C ARG A 459 24.58 -18.23 1.62
N THR A 460 24.48 -16.92 1.43
CA THR A 460 24.87 -15.92 2.44
C THR A 460 24.08 -16.08 3.72
N LEU A 461 22.77 -16.23 3.59
CA LEU A 461 21.88 -16.44 4.73
C LEU A 461 22.12 -17.81 5.42
N GLU A 462 22.50 -18.82 4.66
CA GLU A 462 22.82 -20.16 5.17
C GLU A 462 24.10 -20.22 5.97
N SER A 463 25.18 -19.74 5.36
CA SER A 463 26.52 -19.86 5.94
C SER A 463 26.78 -18.78 7.01
N GLY A 464 25.97 -17.69 7.03
CA GLY A 464 26.26 -16.49 7.79
C GLY A 464 27.48 -15.70 7.28
N THR A 465 28.04 -16.12 6.13
CA THR A 465 29.18 -15.46 5.47
C THR A 465 28.70 -14.92 4.12
N ASN A 466 29.05 -13.67 3.80
CA ASN A 466 28.63 -13.03 2.56
C ASN A 466 29.17 -13.80 1.33
N ALA A 467 28.28 -14.40 0.56
CA ALA A 467 28.56 -15.19 -0.64
C ALA A 467 27.89 -14.57 -1.89
N LEU A 468 27.43 -13.32 -1.79
CA LEU A 468 26.88 -12.59 -2.94
C LEU A 468 27.90 -12.50 -4.05
N ARG A 469 27.49 -12.80 -5.29
CA ARG A 469 28.39 -12.79 -6.44
C ARG A 469 28.67 -11.38 -6.98
N ASP A 470 27.77 -10.45 -6.74
CA ASP A 470 27.95 -9.04 -7.11
C ASP A 470 28.80 -8.36 -6.02
N PRO A 471 30.02 -7.91 -6.32
CA PRO A 471 30.93 -7.37 -5.31
C PRO A 471 30.43 -6.05 -4.71
N ASN A 472 29.74 -5.20 -5.47
CA ASN A 472 29.16 -3.96 -4.99
C ASN A 472 27.98 -4.25 -4.07
N LEU A 473 27.07 -5.11 -4.47
CA LEU A 473 25.96 -5.54 -3.64
C LEU A 473 26.44 -6.30 -2.40
N ALA A 474 27.53 -7.06 -2.48
CA ALA A 474 28.15 -7.72 -1.35
C ALA A 474 28.64 -6.70 -0.31
N LEU A 475 29.31 -5.64 -0.75
CA LEU A 475 29.73 -4.53 0.13
C LEU A 475 28.53 -3.81 0.75
N TYR A 476 27.48 -3.53 -0.02
CA TYR A 476 26.23 -2.96 0.48
C TYR A 476 25.60 -3.83 1.57
N TYR A 477 25.51 -5.14 1.30
CA TYR A 477 24.92 -6.11 2.23
C TYR A 477 25.71 -6.23 3.55
N ASP A 478 27.05 -6.16 3.51
CA ASP A 478 27.87 -6.17 4.73
C ASP A 478 27.51 -5.01 5.66
N LYS A 479 27.26 -3.80 5.08
CA LYS A 479 26.82 -2.64 5.88
C LYS A 479 25.39 -2.82 6.38
N LEU A 480 24.48 -3.29 5.54
CA LEU A 480 23.10 -3.55 5.90
C LEU A 480 22.99 -4.64 6.97
N SER A 481 23.75 -5.73 6.85
CA SER A 481 23.80 -6.82 7.83
C SER A 481 24.34 -6.34 9.19
N LEU A 482 25.37 -5.51 9.19
CA LEU A 482 25.87 -4.89 10.44
C LEU A 482 24.76 -4.04 11.11
N ILE A 483 23.97 -3.31 10.36
CA ILE A 483 22.86 -2.50 10.88
C ILE A 483 21.77 -3.39 11.46
N THR A 484 21.33 -4.40 10.72
CA THR A 484 20.15 -5.21 11.09
C THR A 484 20.48 -6.34 12.07
N ARG A 485 21.71 -6.83 12.10
CA ARG A 485 22.13 -8.01 12.90
C ARG A 485 23.21 -7.70 13.93
N GLY A 486 24.02 -6.65 13.72
CA GLY A 486 25.14 -6.29 14.61
C GLY A 486 24.72 -5.89 16.03
N PRO A 487 25.67 -5.82 16.99
CA PRO A 487 25.37 -5.43 18.37
C PRO A 487 24.77 -4.02 18.46
N LEU A 488 23.68 -3.85 19.23
CA LEU A 488 22.89 -2.61 19.31
C LEU A 488 23.73 -1.37 19.64
N PHE A 489 24.63 -1.49 20.61
CA PHE A 489 25.44 -0.38 21.12
C PHE A 489 26.81 -0.23 20.43
N SER A 490 27.05 -0.95 19.32
CA SER A 490 28.30 -0.83 18.56
C SER A 490 28.42 0.55 17.92
N LYS A 491 29.52 1.25 18.22
CA LYS A 491 29.84 2.55 17.60
C LYS A 491 29.88 2.44 16.06
N THR A 492 30.48 1.38 15.53
CA THR A 492 30.53 1.12 14.09
C THR A 492 29.14 1.00 13.49
N ARG A 493 28.24 0.22 14.13
CA ARG A 493 26.84 0.11 13.71
C ARG A 493 26.14 1.47 13.65
N LEU A 494 26.29 2.29 14.69
CA LEU A 494 25.66 3.62 14.73
C LEU A 494 26.17 4.55 13.62
N ILE A 495 27.46 4.47 13.29
CA ILE A 495 28.03 5.22 12.17
C ILE A 495 27.45 4.73 10.82
N GLU A 496 27.35 3.41 10.65
CA GLU A 496 26.81 2.85 9.40
C GLU A 496 25.30 3.12 9.25
N ILE A 497 24.52 3.17 10.35
CA ILE A 497 23.12 3.66 10.33
C ILE A 497 23.06 5.06 9.74
N PHE A 498 23.91 5.97 10.22
CA PHE A 498 23.91 7.35 9.75
C PHE A 498 24.29 7.44 8.27
N LYS A 499 25.34 6.74 7.84
CA LYS A 499 25.78 6.73 6.44
C LYS A 499 24.72 6.15 5.52
N MET A 500 24.12 5.01 5.88
CA MET A 500 23.10 4.33 5.08
C MET A 500 21.87 5.22 4.86
N ASN A 501 21.38 5.89 5.92
CA ASN A 501 20.24 6.78 5.81
C ASN A 501 20.55 8.11 5.08
N LEU A 502 21.82 8.45 4.87
CA LEU A 502 22.25 9.58 4.04
C LEU A 502 22.60 9.19 2.59
N GLY A 503 22.38 7.94 2.20
CA GLY A 503 22.59 7.49 0.83
C GLY A 503 24.05 7.22 0.43
N TYR A 504 25.00 7.08 1.39
CA TYR A 504 26.42 6.85 1.08
C TYR A 504 26.69 5.55 0.31
N TYR A 505 25.73 4.64 0.27
CA TYR A 505 25.86 3.33 -0.32
C TYR A 505 24.91 3.08 -1.50
N ASP A 506 24.12 4.08 -1.92
CA ASP A 506 23.08 3.92 -2.93
C ASP A 506 23.70 3.54 -4.30
N ASP A 507 24.86 4.11 -4.63
CA ASP A 507 25.61 3.82 -5.86
C ASP A 507 26.18 2.38 -5.95
N LEU A 508 26.11 1.60 -4.84
CA LEU A 508 26.52 0.20 -4.83
C LEU A 508 25.45 -0.74 -5.41
N ILE A 509 24.24 -0.25 -5.62
CA ILE A 509 23.14 -1.03 -6.18
C ILE A 509 23.00 -0.69 -7.66
N ASP A 510 23.33 -1.66 -8.50
CA ASP A 510 23.04 -1.59 -9.93
C ASP A 510 21.54 -1.85 -10.15
N TRP A 511 20.76 -0.77 -10.26
CA TRP A 511 19.32 -0.83 -10.41
C TRP A 511 18.89 -1.56 -11.67
N ASP A 512 19.59 -1.37 -12.79
CA ASP A 512 19.22 -1.98 -14.05
C ASP A 512 19.40 -3.48 -14.04
N LYS A 513 20.47 -3.96 -13.41
CA LYS A 513 20.76 -5.39 -13.25
C LYS A 513 19.64 -6.14 -12.50
N TYR A 514 19.04 -5.50 -11.49
CA TYR A 514 17.99 -6.12 -10.69
C TYR A 514 16.58 -5.78 -11.19
N ARG A 515 16.45 -4.70 -11.97
CA ARG A 515 15.20 -4.33 -12.65
C ARG A 515 14.95 -5.21 -13.87
N TYR A 516 16.02 -5.53 -14.62
CA TYR A 516 15.97 -6.25 -15.89
C TYR A 516 16.93 -7.45 -15.88
N PRO A 517 16.71 -8.47 -15.03
CA PRO A 517 17.68 -9.54 -14.80
C PRO A 517 17.97 -10.41 -16.03
N GLU A 518 17.04 -10.47 -16.96
CA GLU A 518 17.11 -11.26 -18.19
C GLU A 518 17.26 -10.40 -19.43
N MET A 519 17.53 -9.10 -19.26
CA MET A 519 17.69 -8.20 -20.39
C MET A 519 18.94 -8.55 -21.19
N VAL A 520 18.79 -8.65 -22.50
CA VAL A 520 19.90 -8.81 -23.43
C VAL A 520 20.53 -7.44 -23.66
N HIS A 521 21.85 -7.34 -23.47
CA HIS A 521 22.61 -6.10 -23.71
C HIS A 521 23.49 -6.28 -24.95
N LEU A 522 23.29 -5.45 -25.96
CA LEU A 522 24.04 -5.43 -27.20
C LEU A 522 24.67 -4.04 -27.41
N SER A 523 25.85 -4.02 -28.04
CA SER A 523 26.38 -2.82 -28.66
C SER A 523 25.96 -2.79 -30.14
N LEU A 524 25.59 -1.61 -30.63
CA LEU A 524 25.26 -1.45 -32.04
C LEU A 524 26.53 -1.71 -32.86
N ASN A 525 26.52 -2.73 -33.70
CA ASN A 525 27.61 -3.15 -34.52
C ASN A 525 27.15 -3.45 -35.95
N GLU A 526 28.11 -3.75 -36.87
CA GLU A 526 27.82 -4.02 -38.28
C GLU A 526 26.77 -5.13 -38.47
N ASN A 527 26.76 -6.18 -37.63
CA ASN A 527 25.79 -7.28 -37.75
C ASN A 527 24.35 -6.85 -37.45
N LEU A 528 24.15 -5.90 -36.51
CA LEU A 528 22.84 -5.37 -36.19
C LEU A 528 22.39 -4.30 -37.19
N THR A 529 23.33 -3.62 -37.85
CA THR A 529 23.01 -2.56 -38.82
C THR A 529 22.78 -3.08 -40.24
N HIS A 530 22.95 -4.37 -40.50
CA HIS A 530 22.62 -4.96 -41.80
C HIS A 530 21.12 -5.24 -41.89
N PRO A 531 20.40 -4.66 -42.87
CA PRO A 531 19.01 -4.97 -43.09
C PRO A 531 18.80 -6.44 -43.35
N LYS A 532 17.93 -7.08 -42.59
CA LYS A 532 17.56 -8.48 -42.77
C LYS A 532 16.25 -8.58 -43.52
N SER A 533 16.02 -9.70 -44.21
CA SER A 533 14.77 -9.94 -44.91
C SER A 533 13.57 -9.93 -43.93
N PRO A 534 12.49 -9.25 -44.25
CA PRO A 534 11.28 -9.28 -43.42
C PRO A 534 10.58 -10.66 -43.46
N ASP A 535 10.95 -11.54 -44.41
CA ASP A 535 10.36 -12.88 -44.52
C ASP A 535 11.00 -13.92 -43.60
N LEU A 536 12.00 -13.53 -42.78
CA LEU A 536 12.62 -14.41 -41.80
C LEU A 536 11.61 -14.75 -40.69
N LEU A 537 11.61 -16.02 -40.27
CA LEU A 537 10.83 -16.42 -39.08
C LEU A 537 11.38 -15.71 -37.85
N TRP A 538 10.52 -15.50 -36.84
CA TRP A 538 10.92 -14.81 -35.61
C TRP A 538 12.09 -15.54 -34.90
N ASP A 539 12.16 -16.89 -34.97
CA ASP A 539 13.17 -17.74 -34.37
C ASP A 539 14.36 -18.05 -35.32
N ASP A 540 14.49 -17.31 -36.42
CA ASP A 540 15.62 -17.48 -37.35
C ASP A 540 16.95 -17.29 -36.59
N PRO A 541 17.96 -18.14 -36.84
CA PRO A 541 19.27 -18.03 -36.19
C PRO A 541 20.01 -16.69 -36.39
N GLU A 542 19.62 -15.93 -37.41
CA GLU A 542 20.19 -14.59 -37.63
C GLU A 542 19.55 -13.53 -36.68
N ASN A 543 18.39 -13.80 -36.08
CA ASN A 543 17.74 -12.89 -35.16
C ASN A 543 18.29 -13.05 -33.75
N THR A 544 18.25 -11.97 -33.00
CA THR A 544 18.54 -12.00 -31.56
C THR A 544 17.26 -12.22 -30.78
N LEU A 545 17.14 -13.39 -30.15
CA LEU A 545 16.00 -13.68 -29.27
C LEU A 545 16.20 -13.02 -27.91
N PHE A 546 15.09 -12.53 -27.30
CA PHE A 546 15.13 -11.96 -25.97
C PHE A 546 13.83 -12.29 -25.21
N GLY A 547 13.88 -12.21 -23.87
CA GLY A 547 12.75 -12.50 -22.99
C GLY A 547 11.93 -11.26 -22.63
N ASP A 548 11.02 -11.43 -21.67
CA ASP A 548 10.09 -10.39 -21.19
C ASP A 548 10.79 -9.13 -20.65
N SER A 549 12.02 -9.26 -20.16
CA SER A 549 12.83 -8.11 -19.71
C SER A 549 13.31 -7.22 -20.84
N GLY A 550 13.24 -7.69 -22.08
CA GLY A 550 13.59 -6.92 -23.27
C GLY A 550 15.07 -6.95 -23.63
N ILE A 551 15.46 -6.01 -24.49
CA ILE A 551 16.81 -5.88 -25.02
C ILE A 551 17.25 -4.41 -24.97
N GLU A 552 18.50 -4.16 -24.52
CA GLU A 552 19.14 -2.84 -24.53
C GLU A 552 20.19 -2.79 -25.64
N ILE A 553 20.18 -1.73 -26.42
CA ILE A 553 21.13 -1.46 -27.46
C ILE A 553 21.89 -0.19 -27.12
N ARG A 554 23.21 -0.31 -26.92
CA ARG A 554 24.12 0.79 -26.62
C ARG A 554 24.78 1.28 -27.89
N LEU A 555 24.89 2.59 -28.01
CA LEU A 555 25.55 3.28 -29.09
C LEU A 555 27.01 3.59 -28.69
N GLU A 556 27.91 3.64 -29.66
CA GLU A 556 29.30 4.06 -29.41
C GLU A 556 29.38 5.56 -29.05
N GLU A 557 28.54 6.36 -29.70
CA GLU A 557 28.40 7.80 -29.46
C GLU A 557 26.93 8.18 -29.30
N SER A 558 26.69 9.28 -28.59
CA SER A 558 25.32 9.81 -28.43
C SER A 558 24.73 10.22 -29.78
N SER A 559 23.50 9.78 -30.07
CA SER A 559 22.80 10.04 -31.31
C SER A 559 21.72 11.10 -31.14
N HIS A 560 21.57 11.96 -32.15
CA HIS A 560 20.49 12.92 -32.32
C HIS A 560 19.55 12.55 -33.48
N ALA A 561 19.52 11.26 -33.84
CA ALA A 561 18.75 10.76 -34.95
C ALA A 561 17.27 11.12 -34.84
N ARG A 562 16.63 11.28 -35.98
CA ARG A 562 15.21 11.58 -36.07
C ARG A 562 14.34 10.34 -36.13
N TRP A 563 14.87 9.26 -36.69
CA TRP A 563 14.18 8.00 -36.88
C TRP A 563 15.11 6.82 -36.56
N LEU A 564 14.51 5.78 -36.00
CA LEU A 564 15.09 4.45 -35.96
C LEU A 564 14.26 3.54 -36.87
N GLU A 565 14.91 2.66 -37.63
CA GLU A 565 14.26 1.53 -38.25
C GLU A 565 14.63 0.29 -37.47
N ILE A 566 13.63 -0.45 -36.96
CA ILE A 566 13.84 -1.61 -36.12
C ILE A 566 13.01 -2.77 -36.65
N SER A 567 13.65 -3.92 -36.87
CA SER A 567 12.98 -5.17 -37.23
C SER A 567 12.69 -5.97 -35.99
N LEU A 568 11.41 -6.23 -35.68
CA LEU A 568 10.93 -6.96 -34.48
C LEU A 568 9.94 -8.06 -34.88
N SER A 569 9.69 -9.02 -33.99
CA SER A 569 8.61 -10.01 -34.17
C SER A 569 7.29 -9.31 -34.48
N SER A 570 6.57 -9.84 -35.49
CA SER A 570 5.49 -9.11 -36.15
C SER A 570 4.15 -9.12 -35.40
N ASP A 571 3.96 -10.01 -34.46
CA ASP A 571 2.72 -10.25 -33.73
C ASP A 571 2.67 -9.59 -32.34
N ASP A 572 3.72 -8.84 -31.98
CA ASP A 572 3.90 -8.29 -30.62
C ASP A 572 3.89 -6.76 -30.58
N ASP A 573 3.42 -6.21 -29.46
CA ASP A 573 3.55 -4.79 -29.13
C ASP A 573 4.83 -4.54 -28.33
N PHE A 574 5.55 -3.44 -28.64
CA PHE A 574 6.77 -3.07 -27.94
C PHE A 574 6.75 -1.62 -27.44
N LEU A 575 7.60 -1.35 -26.44
CA LEU A 575 7.89 -0.01 -25.95
C LEU A 575 9.39 0.26 -26.11
N VAL A 576 9.72 1.33 -26.85
CA VAL A 576 11.11 1.79 -26.99
C VAL A 576 11.35 2.91 -25.99
N LEU A 577 12.31 2.71 -25.07
CA LEU A 577 12.78 3.72 -24.12
C LEU A 577 14.10 4.28 -24.62
N PHE A 578 14.20 5.61 -24.74
CA PHE A 578 15.45 6.31 -25.08
C PHE A 578 16.14 6.77 -23.80
N LEU A 579 17.44 6.48 -23.67
CA LEU A 579 18.23 6.79 -22.47
C LEU A 579 19.43 7.69 -22.81
N LEU A 580 19.87 8.47 -21.83
CA LEU A 580 21.17 9.14 -21.81
C LEU A 580 21.82 8.83 -20.46
N GLY A 581 22.89 8.02 -20.50
CA GLY A 581 23.33 7.26 -19.35
C GLY A 581 22.19 6.33 -18.88
N ASP A 582 21.97 6.25 -17.57
CA ASP A 582 20.90 5.41 -17.01
C ASP A 582 19.53 6.12 -16.93
N LYS A 583 19.40 7.32 -17.48
CA LYS A 583 18.20 8.13 -17.35
C LYS A 583 17.31 8.04 -18.59
N GLU A 584 16.06 7.59 -18.39
CA GLU A 584 15.04 7.66 -19.42
C GLU A 584 14.73 9.12 -19.79
N ILE A 585 14.85 9.46 -21.07
CA ILE A 585 14.53 10.79 -21.63
C ILE A 585 13.12 10.79 -22.19
N ALA A 586 12.76 9.74 -22.95
CA ALA A 586 11.49 9.59 -23.60
C ALA A 586 11.19 8.13 -23.90
N ARG A 587 9.92 7.88 -24.28
CA ARG A 587 9.47 6.55 -24.74
C ARG A 587 8.54 6.66 -25.94
N GLN A 588 8.54 5.60 -26.74
CA GLN A 588 7.69 5.46 -27.92
C GLN A 588 7.11 4.05 -27.98
N LYS A 589 5.80 3.92 -28.20
CA LYS A 589 5.15 2.62 -28.39
C LYS A 589 5.19 2.20 -29.85
N ILE A 590 5.57 0.94 -30.11
CA ILE A 590 5.42 0.23 -31.37
C ILE A 590 4.22 -0.70 -31.21
N ARG A 591 3.33 -0.74 -32.20
CA ARG A 591 2.20 -1.66 -32.23
C ARG A 591 2.42 -2.73 -33.28
N ALA A 592 1.97 -3.94 -33.01
CA ALA A 592 1.90 -4.99 -33.99
C ALA A 592 1.14 -4.52 -35.26
N PRO A 593 1.53 -4.98 -36.46
CA PRO A 593 0.75 -4.77 -37.66
C PRO A 593 -0.67 -5.30 -37.50
N GLN A 594 -1.63 -4.68 -38.20
CA GLN A 594 -3.03 -5.08 -38.12
C GLN A 594 -3.29 -6.51 -38.64
N TYR A 595 -2.41 -7.01 -39.50
CA TYR A 595 -2.44 -8.37 -40.07
C TYR A 595 -1.01 -8.93 -39.99
N PRO A 596 -0.62 -9.56 -38.87
CA PRO A 596 0.71 -10.15 -38.75
C PRO A 596 0.83 -11.37 -39.68
N GLU A 597 1.84 -11.37 -40.52
CA GLU A 597 2.11 -12.47 -41.46
C GLU A 597 3.00 -13.57 -40.85
N GLY A 598 3.35 -13.45 -39.55
CA GLY A 598 4.40 -14.23 -38.91
C GLY A 598 5.80 -13.70 -39.23
N GLY A 599 6.83 -14.11 -38.52
CA GLY A 599 8.19 -13.64 -38.71
C GLY A 599 8.47 -12.27 -38.08
N THR A 600 9.25 -11.44 -38.77
CA THR A 600 9.62 -10.09 -38.30
C THR A 600 8.94 -8.98 -39.11
N ALA A 601 8.67 -7.85 -38.48
CA ALA A 601 8.15 -6.64 -39.15
C ALA A 601 9.13 -5.48 -38.96
N ILE A 602 9.26 -4.65 -39.99
CA ILE A 602 10.08 -3.44 -39.95
C ILE A 602 9.25 -2.27 -39.43
N HIS A 603 9.72 -1.63 -38.36
CA HIS A 603 9.08 -0.48 -37.74
C HIS A 603 9.94 0.78 -37.88
N GLN A 604 9.34 1.84 -38.42
CA GLN A 604 9.96 3.17 -38.38
C GLN A 604 9.52 3.88 -37.10
N VAL A 605 10.45 4.05 -36.17
CA VAL A 605 10.22 4.62 -34.84
C VAL A 605 10.66 6.08 -34.84
N PHE A 606 9.72 6.99 -34.65
CA PHE A 606 10.02 8.41 -34.51
C PHE A 606 10.67 8.66 -33.15
N VAL A 607 11.84 9.29 -33.15
CA VAL A 607 12.53 9.73 -31.94
C VAL A 607 11.87 11.02 -31.44
N PRO A 608 11.34 11.08 -30.22
CA PRO A 608 10.66 12.28 -29.70
C PRO A 608 11.56 13.51 -29.75
N SER A 609 11.00 14.69 -30.06
CA SER A 609 11.75 15.94 -30.28
C SER A 609 12.68 16.30 -29.13
N LYS A 610 12.25 16.06 -27.89
CA LYS A 610 13.10 16.27 -26.70
C LYS A 610 14.36 15.40 -26.73
N THR A 611 14.25 14.16 -27.20
CA THR A 611 15.36 13.20 -27.32
C THR A 611 16.28 13.61 -28.46
N GLN A 612 15.77 14.11 -29.57
CA GLN A 612 16.57 14.63 -30.68
C GLN A 612 17.42 15.84 -30.23
N GLU A 613 16.87 16.72 -29.36
CA GLU A 613 17.59 17.88 -28.82
C GLU A 613 18.64 17.47 -27.79
N THR A 614 18.29 16.55 -26.90
CA THR A 614 19.17 16.13 -25.77
C THR A 614 20.25 15.15 -26.22
N GLY A 615 19.97 14.30 -27.22
CA GLY A 615 20.73 13.12 -27.59
C GLY A 615 20.37 11.91 -26.73
N PHE A 616 20.68 10.72 -27.23
CA PHE A 616 20.57 9.45 -26.49
C PHE A 616 21.76 8.55 -26.83
N ASP A 617 22.24 7.81 -25.84
CA ASP A 617 23.39 6.89 -25.96
C ASP A 617 23.00 5.42 -25.92
N SER A 618 21.76 5.14 -25.54
CA SER A 618 21.20 3.80 -25.57
C SER A 618 19.67 3.84 -25.69
N PHE A 619 19.09 2.72 -26.09
CA PHE A 619 17.64 2.53 -26.05
C PHE A 619 17.31 1.08 -25.70
N ARG A 620 16.18 0.90 -25.00
CA ARG A 620 15.64 -0.40 -24.62
C ARG A 620 14.39 -0.68 -25.41
N ILE A 621 14.27 -1.90 -25.91
CA ILE A 621 13.05 -2.42 -26.54
C ILE A 621 12.44 -3.39 -25.55
N LEU A 622 11.29 -3.04 -25.03
CA LEU A 622 10.59 -3.81 -24.00
C LEU A 622 9.31 -4.39 -24.60
N PRO A 623 9.09 -5.70 -24.50
CA PRO A 623 7.80 -6.30 -24.88
C PRO A 623 6.67 -5.72 -24.03
N VAL A 624 5.50 -5.53 -24.63
CA VAL A 624 4.29 -5.09 -23.95
C VAL A 624 3.25 -6.20 -23.97
N TYR A 625 3.23 -6.99 -25.04
CA TYR A 625 2.31 -8.10 -25.24
C TYR A 625 2.97 -9.14 -26.15
N GLY A 626 2.77 -10.43 -25.91
CA GLY A 626 3.30 -11.54 -26.71
C GLY A 626 4.10 -12.55 -25.87
N GLU A 627 4.65 -13.58 -26.51
CA GLU A 627 5.40 -14.65 -25.84
C GLU A 627 6.79 -14.91 -26.44
N ASN A 628 7.02 -14.54 -27.71
CA ASN A 628 8.23 -14.91 -28.46
C ASN A 628 8.82 -13.68 -29.15
N PHE A 629 9.84 -13.09 -28.55
CA PHE A 629 10.38 -11.81 -28.99
C PHE A 629 11.71 -11.97 -29.68
N SER A 630 11.86 -11.29 -30.83
CA SER A 630 13.10 -11.28 -31.61
C SER A 630 13.39 -9.91 -32.20
N LEU A 631 14.70 -9.63 -32.34
CA LEU A 631 15.25 -8.45 -32.97
C LEU A 631 16.03 -8.90 -34.21
N GLY A 632 15.63 -8.43 -35.38
CA GLY A 632 16.35 -8.66 -36.63
C GLY A 632 17.49 -7.65 -36.83
N HIS A 633 17.16 -6.37 -37.07
CA HIS A 633 18.18 -5.32 -37.29
C HIS A 633 17.72 -3.98 -36.71
N VAL A 634 18.70 -3.08 -36.58
CA VAL A 634 18.48 -1.68 -36.15
C VAL A 634 19.28 -0.76 -37.05
N LEU A 635 18.59 0.22 -37.67
CA LEU A 635 19.24 1.30 -38.42
C LEU A 635 18.93 2.64 -37.73
N ILE A 636 19.97 3.43 -37.57
CA ILE A 636 19.87 4.81 -37.12
C ILE A 636 19.83 5.70 -38.35
N LEU A 637 18.66 6.27 -38.64
CA LEU A 637 18.48 7.10 -39.82
C LEU A 637 18.85 8.56 -39.47
N ALA A 638 19.87 9.06 -40.20
CA ALA A 638 20.34 10.44 -40.04
C ALA A 638 19.21 11.45 -40.28
N PRO A 639 19.30 12.67 -39.70
CA PRO A 639 18.29 13.71 -39.79
C PRO A 639 17.96 14.19 -41.21
#